data_d93e5b3ae1b644a26a38fc8ca40274c9
#
_entry.id   d93e5b3ae1b644a26a38fc8ca40274c9
#
_cell.length_a   1.000
_cell.length_b   1.000
_cell.length_c   1.000
_cell.angle_alpha   90.00
_cell.angle_beta   90.00
_cell.angle_gamma   90.00
#
_symmetry.space_group_name_H-M   'P 1'
#
loop_
_entity.id
_entity.type
_entity.pdbx_description
1 polymer ?
#
loop_
_entity_poly.entity_id
_entity_poly.type
_entity_poly.pdbx_seq_one_letter_code
_entity_poly.pdbx_strand_id
1 'polypeptide(L)'
;MAKKPKREPVVPGVAGDGNKTCDVWNAFEKLSKEKPLKNKLSSNGYEIRLYDGETSTVHVGFAVTSEQVDSSYTLFKLPASKYAAFDVYVANGYNSENNAMNEWLETNEEGYSQKLLGNVHYCVEYYDERFKDNAADSIVEIWVPIEKK
;
A
#
# COMPACT_ATOMS: atom_id res chain seq x y z
N MET A 1 6.97 11.12 11.03
CA MET A 1 5.64 10.78 10.59
C MET A 1 5.50 10.77 9.07
N ALA A 2 5.69 11.87 8.36
CA ALA A 2 5.54 11.89 6.91
C ALA A 2 6.76 11.31 6.21
N LYS A 3 6.53 10.47 5.21
CA LYS A 3 7.56 9.90 4.36
C LYS A 3 7.42 10.43 2.95
N LYS A 4 8.54 10.62 2.27
CA LYS A 4 8.56 11.15 0.91
C LYS A 4 9.42 10.24 0.05
N PRO A 5 8.83 9.41 -0.85
CA PRO A 5 9.62 8.59 -1.75
C PRO A 5 10.45 9.48 -2.69
N LYS A 6 11.67 9.05 -2.98
CA LYS A 6 12.57 9.80 -3.86
C LYS A 6 12.18 9.72 -5.33
N ARG A 7 11.43 8.67 -5.70
CA ARG A 7 10.95 8.45 -7.06
C ARG A 7 9.71 7.57 -7.00
N GLU A 8 9.00 7.49 -8.12
CA GLU A 8 7.83 6.64 -8.23
C GLU A 8 8.26 5.16 -8.26
N PRO A 9 7.97 4.37 -7.22
CA PRO A 9 8.24 2.94 -7.30
C PRO A 9 7.26 2.26 -8.24
N VAL A 10 7.75 1.28 -8.98
CA VAL A 10 6.92 0.43 -9.82
C VAL A 10 6.66 -0.86 -9.06
N VAL A 11 5.40 -1.25 -8.96
CA VAL A 11 4.97 -2.42 -8.20
C VAL A 11 4.25 -3.38 -9.14
N PRO A 12 4.97 -4.33 -9.76
CA PRO A 12 4.29 -5.40 -10.49
C PRO A 12 3.59 -6.33 -9.52
N GLY A 13 2.39 -6.75 -9.86
CA GLY A 13 1.61 -7.56 -8.95
C GLY A 13 0.32 -8.05 -9.56
N VAL A 14 -0.67 -8.29 -8.70
CA VAL A 14 -2.00 -8.75 -9.08
C VAL A 14 -3.03 -7.78 -8.50
N ALA A 15 -3.99 -7.40 -9.32
CA ALA A 15 -5.09 -6.53 -8.90
C ALA A 15 -6.39 -7.35 -8.80
N GLY A 16 -7.26 -6.95 -7.89
CA GLY A 16 -8.55 -7.63 -7.72
C GLY A 16 -9.50 -6.87 -6.81
N ASP A 17 -10.55 -7.56 -6.40
CA ASP A 17 -11.60 -7.01 -5.55
C ASP A 17 -11.07 -6.74 -4.15
N GLY A 18 -11.24 -5.52 -3.66
CA GLY A 18 -10.81 -5.13 -2.32
C GLY A 18 -11.50 -5.87 -1.18
N ASN A 19 -12.65 -6.52 -1.46
CA ASN A 19 -13.33 -7.36 -0.49
C ASN A 19 -12.79 -8.80 -0.47
N LYS A 20 -11.90 -9.13 -1.39
CA LYS A 20 -11.31 -10.47 -1.52
C LYS A 20 -9.78 -10.40 -1.48
N THR A 21 -9.25 -9.62 -0.56
CA THR A 21 -7.82 -9.35 -0.46
C THR A 21 -6.98 -10.61 -0.31
N CYS A 22 -7.44 -11.59 0.48
CA CYS A 22 -6.71 -12.85 0.63
C CYS A 22 -6.58 -13.60 -0.69
N ASP A 23 -7.63 -13.58 -1.51
CA ASP A 23 -7.59 -14.24 -2.82
C ASP A 23 -6.58 -13.54 -3.75
N VAL A 24 -6.50 -12.23 -3.67
CA VAL A 24 -5.54 -11.46 -4.47
C VAL A 24 -4.10 -11.78 -4.06
N TRP A 25 -3.81 -11.83 -2.77
CA TRP A 25 -2.49 -12.23 -2.27
C TRP A 25 -2.14 -13.66 -2.67
N ASN A 26 -3.10 -14.60 -2.58
CA ASN A 26 -2.88 -15.98 -2.99
C ASN A 26 -2.56 -16.08 -4.49
N ALA A 27 -3.25 -15.31 -5.32
CA ALA A 27 -2.97 -15.25 -6.74
C ALA A 27 -1.58 -14.68 -7.01
N PHE A 28 -1.18 -13.65 -6.28
CA PHE A 28 0.15 -13.08 -6.40
C PHE A 28 1.24 -14.09 -5.99
N GLU A 29 1.04 -14.79 -4.88
CA GLU A 29 2.01 -15.80 -4.44
C GLU A 29 2.18 -16.91 -5.46
N LYS A 30 1.08 -17.38 -6.05
CA LYS A 30 1.13 -18.38 -7.10
C LYS A 30 1.90 -17.88 -8.32
N LEU A 31 1.59 -16.67 -8.77
CA LEU A 31 2.26 -16.07 -9.92
C LEU A 31 3.76 -15.88 -9.65
N SER A 32 4.11 -15.43 -8.45
CA SER A 32 5.52 -15.20 -8.11
C SER A 32 6.34 -16.48 -8.03
N LYS A 33 5.71 -17.62 -7.76
CA LYS A 33 6.37 -18.93 -7.83
C LYS A 33 6.57 -19.39 -9.26
N GLU A 34 5.61 -19.12 -10.14
CA GLU A 34 5.70 -19.47 -11.55
C GLU A 34 6.61 -18.54 -12.34
N LYS A 35 6.59 -17.25 -12.01
CA LYS A 35 7.32 -16.18 -12.71
C LYS A 35 8.04 -15.30 -11.68
N PRO A 36 9.12 -15.78 -11.04
CA PRO A 36 9.78 -15.02 -9.97
C PRO A 36 10.22 -13.62 -10.41
N LEU A 37 10.02 -12.65 -9.55
CA LEU A 37 10.54 -11.29 -9.76
C LEU A 37 12.02 -11.27 -9.42
N LYS A 38 12.86 -10.89 -10.38
CA LYS A 38 14.31 -10.96 -10.24
C LYS A 38 14.94 -9.66 -9.78
N ASN A 39 14.24 -8.55 -9.94
CA ASN A 39 14.77 -7.21 -9.70
C ASN A 39 14.04 -6.47 -8.60
N LYS A 40 13.64 -7.17 -7.55
CA LYS A 40 12.98 -6.57 -6.39
C LYS A 40 13.91 -5.58 -5.69
N LEU A 41 13.36 -4.43 -5.29
CA LEU A 41 14.09 -3.47 -4.45
C LEU A 41 14.35 -4.03 -3.06
N SER A 42 13.41 -4.83 -2.53
CA SER A 42 13.50 -5.44 -1.22
C SER A 42 12.49 -6.58 -1.12
N SER A 43 12.42 -7.22 0.04
CA SER A 43 11.39 -8.23 0.34
C SER A 43 10.09 -7.59 0.86
N ASN A 44 10.02 -6.27 0.88
CA ASN A 44 8.86 -5.58 1.44
C ASN A 44 7.69 -5.62 0.47
N GLY A 45 6.49 -5.88 1.00
CA GLY A 45 5.29 -6.00 0.21
C GLY A 45 4.47 -4.71 0.22
N TYR A 46 3.74 -4.50 -0.85
CA TYR A 46 2.83 -3.36 -1.00
C TYR A 46 1.42 -3.87 -1.27
N GLU A 47 0.46 -3.31 -0.57
CA GLU A 47 -0.96 -3.50 -0.88
C GLU A 47 -1.53 -2.11 -1.09
N ILE A 48 -1.84 -1.78 -2.34
CA ILE A 48 -2.37 -0.47 -2.71
C ILE A 48 -3.87 -0.62 -2.88
N ARG A 49 -4.63 0.07 -2.04
CA ARG A 49 -6.08 -0.01 -2.01
C ARG A 49 -6.69 1.27 -2.55
N LEU A 50 -7.50 1.13 -3.60
CA LEU A 50 -8.16 2.25 -4.25
C LEU A 50 -9.66 2.18 -3.99
N TYR A 51 -10.24 3.32 -3.64
CA TYR A 51 -11.66 3.45 -3.31
C TYR A 51 -12.34 4.31 -4.36
N ASP A 52 -13.26 3.70 -5.11
CA ASP A 52 -14.03 4.39 -6.14
C ASP A 52 -15.51 4.29 -5.76
N GLY A 53 -15.97 5.28 -4.97
CA GLY A 53 -17.33 5.27 -4.46
C GLY A 53 -17.57 4.12 -3.50
N GLU A 54 -18.48 3.21 -3.85
CA GLU A 54 -18.82 2.06 -3.01
C GLU A 54 -17.93 0.86 -3.26
N THR A 55 -17.10 0.91 -4.29
CA THR A 55 -16.24 -0.21 -4.65
C THR A 55 -14.81 0.05 -4.22
N SER A 56 -14.08 -1.03 -3.96
CA SER A 56 -12.64 -0.95 -3.73
C SER A 56 -11.93 -2.00 -4.56
N THR A 57 -10.74 -1.65 -5.03
CA THR A 57 -9.84 -2.58 -5.69
C THR A 57 -8.53 -2.60 -4.93
N VAL A 58 -7.82 -3.70 -5.01
CA VAL A 58 -6.53 -3.84 -4.34
C VAL A 58 -5.51 -4.35 -5.34
N HIS A 59 -4.30 -3.79 -5.27
CA HIS A 59 -3.15 -4.23 -6.06
C HIS A 59 -2.06 -4.63 -5.08
N VAL A 60 -1.55 -5.85 -5.18
CA VAL A 60 -0.53 -6.36 -4.26
C VAL A 60 0.72 -6.77 -5.03
N GLY A 61 1.88 -6.57 -4.43
CA GLY A 61 3.15 -6.94 -5.04
C GLY A 61 4.36 -6.40 -4.31
N PHE A 62 5.50 -6.46 -5.00
CA PHE A 62 6.77 -5.93 -4.50
C PHE A 62 7.27 -4.85 -5.46
N ALA A 63 7.94 -3.84 -4.90
CA ALA A 63 8.58 -2.82 -5.73
C ALA A 63 9.83 -3.40 -6.42
N VAL A 64 10.06 -2.97 -7.66
CA VAL A 64 11.18 -3.44 -8.48
C VAL A 64 12.02 -2.27 -8.96
N THR A 65 13.25 -2.57 -9.41
CA THR A 65 14.19 -1.57 -9.93
C THR A 65 13.97 -1.26 -11.41
N SER A 66 13.21 -2.11 -12.12
CA SER A 66 12.97 -1.97 -13.55
C SER A 66 11.59 -2.48 -13.90
N GLU A 67 10.96 -1.89 -14.91
CA GLU A 67 9.65 -2.33 -15.41
C GLU A 67 9.73 -3.61 -16.26
N GLN A 68 10.92 -4.16 -16.44
CA GLN A 68 11.12 -5.38 -17.20
C GLN A 68 10.76 -6.60 -16.36
N VAL A 69 9.47 -6.91 -16.35
CA VAL A 69 8.91 -8.07 -15.65
C VAL A 69 8.05 -8.86 -16.62
N ASP A 70 7.71 -10.09 -16.20
CA ASP A 70 6.83 -10.93 -17.02
C ASP A 70 5.48 -10.22 -17.26
N SER A 71 4.94 -10.37 -18.47
CA SER A 71 3.70 -9.70 -18.85
C SER A 71 2.46 -10.19 -18.07
N SER A 72 2.59 -11.29 -17.34
CA SER A 72 1.52 -11.78 -16.47
C SER A 72 1.27 -10.87 -15.27
N TYR A 73 2.26 -10.03 -14.91
CA TYR A 73 2.10 -9.07 -13.82
C TYR A 73 1.40 -7.81 -14.32
N THR A 74 0.53 -7.28 -13.47
CA THR A 74 -0.04 -5.94 -13.66
C THR A 74 0.90 -4.93 -13.02
N LEU A 75 1.27 -3.88 -13.74
CA LEU A 75 2.15 -2.85 -13.21
C LEU A 75 1.33 -1.74 -12.56
N PHE A 76 1.76 -1.30 -11.38
CA PHE A 76 1.23 -0.12 -10.73
C PHE A 76 2.39 0.81 -10.41
N LYS A 77 2.32 2.05 -10.90
CA LYS A 77 3.29 3.08 -10.56
C LYS A 77 2.73 3.88 -9.39
N LEU A 78 3.33 3.71 -8.22
CA LEU A 78 2.91 4.46 -7.04
C LEU A 78 3.32 5.92 -7.23
N PRO A 79 2.37 6.86 -7.22
CA PRO A 79 2.71 8.26 -7.48
C PRO A 79 3.73 8.81 -6.48
N ALA A 80 4.69 9.57 -6.96
CA ALA A 80 5.61 10.31 -6.11
C ALA A 80 4.81 11.34 -5.34
N SER A 81 4.85 11.28 -4.01
CA SER A 81 4.06 12.14 -3.15
C SER A 81 4.68 12.16 -1.77
N LYS A 82 4.28 13.13 -0.97
CA LYS A 82 4.49 13.06 0.47
C LYS A 82 3.40 12.15 1.05
N TYR A 83 3.78 11.26 1.93
CA TYR A 83 2.85 10.34 2.57
C TYR A 83 2.92 10.53 4.08
N ALA A 84 1.76 10.54 4.73
CA ALA A 84 1.68 10.37 6.17
C ALA A 84 1.65 8.87 6.45
N ALA A 85 2.57 8.40 7.27
CA ALA A 85 2.70 6.98 7.59
C ALA A 85 2.30 6.71 9.03
N PHE A 86 1.51 5.68 9.24
CA PHE A 86 0.98 5.29 10.54
C PHE A 86 1.28 3.81 10.79
N ASP A 87 1.86 3.51 11.95
CA ASP A 87 2.10 2.12 12.34
C ASP A 87 0.83 1.52 12.92
N VAL A 88 0.46 0.35 12.42
CA VAL A 88 -0.71 -0.39 12.89
C VAL A 88 -0.26 -1.71 13.49
N TYR A 89 -0.60 -1.94 14.76
CA TYR A 89 -0.38 -3.24 15.38
C TYR A 89 -1.50 -4.19 14.95
N VAL A 90 -1.14 -5.20 14.19
CA VAL A 90 -2.10 -6.12 13.57
C VAL A 90 -3.01 -6.78 14.61
N ALA A 91 -2.44 -7.14 15.77
CA ALA A 91 -3.19 -7.78 16.84
C ALA A 91 -4.32 -6.92 17.41
N ASN A 92 -4.22 -5.59 17.28
CA ASN A 92 -5.23 -4.65 17.76
C ASN A 92 -6.30 -4.31 16.69
N GLY A 93 -6.14 -4.83 15.47
CA GLY A 93 -7.01 -4.50 14.36
C GLY A 93 -6.72 -3.14 13.76
N TYR A 94 -7.41 -2.82 12.70
CA TYR A 94 -7.14 -1.60 11.90
C TYR A 94 -8.06 -0.43 12.25
N ASN A 95 -9.18 -0.68 12.93
CA ASN A 95 -10.22 0.36 13.11
C ASN A 95 -9.74 1.57 13.92
N SER A 96 -9.04 1.34 15.03
CA SER A 96 -8.59 2.45 15.89
C SER A 96 -7.54 3.30 15.18
N GLU A 97 -6.64 2.68 14.42
CA GLU A 97 -5.63 3.41 13.68
C GLU A 97 -6.21 4.14 12.48
N ASN A 98 -7.22 3.56 11.81
CA ASN A 98 -7.95 4.25 10.75
C ASN A 98 -8.67 5.49 11.30
N ASN A 99 -9.26 5.39 12.48
CA ASN A 99 -9.89 6.54 13.13
C ASN A 99 -8.86 7.62 13.50
N ALA A 100 -7.71 7.23 14.03
CA ALA A 100 -6.64 8.16 14.36
C ALA A 100 -6.09 8.85 13.10
N MET A 101 -5.95 8.11 12.02
CA MET A 101 -5.50 8.66 10.73
C MET A 101 -6.49 9.69 10.20
N ASN A 102 -7.79 9.37 10.22
CA ASN A 102 -8.83 10.29 9.75
C ASN A 102 -8.89 11.54 10.63
N GLU A 103 -8.77 11.39 11.94
CA GLU A 103 -8.72 12.51 12.87
C GLU A 103 -7.52 13.41 12.58
N TRP A 104 -6.36 12.81 12.33
CA TRP A 104 -5.16 13.58 11.98
C TRP A 104 -5.36 14.37 10.68
N LEU A 105 -5.98 13.76 9.67
CA LEU A 105 -6.25 14.43 8.40
C LEU A 105 -7.17 15.65 8.57
N GLU A 106 -8.10 15.57 9.52
CA GLU A 106 -9.03 16.68 9.80
C GLU A 106 -8.41 17.79 10.65
N THR A 107 -7.51 17.45 11.56
CA THR A 107 -7.08 18.36 12.63
C THR A 107 -5.60 18.74 12.59
N ASN A 108 -4.79 18.21 11.64
CA ASN A 108 -3.36 18.50 11.65
C ASN A 108 -3.09 20.01 11.47
N GLU A 109 -2.16 20.51 12.28
CA GLU A 109 -1.78 21.91 12.29
C GLU A 109 -0.85 22.27 11.12
N GLU A 110 -0.25 21.28 10.48
CA GLU A 110 0.64 21.48 9.34
C GLU A 110 -0.10 21.86 8.06
N GLY A 111 -1.43 21.76 8.05
CA GLY A 111 -2.23 22.15 6.90
C GLY A 111 -2.22 21.17 5.74
N TYR A 112 -2.13 19.88 6.04
CA TYR A 112 -2.19 18.84 5.02
C TYR A 112 -3.60 18.29 4.84
N SER A 113 -3.92 17.93 3.62
CA SER A 113 -5.13 17.19 3.29
C SER A 113 -4.76 15.96 2.47
N GLN A 114 -5.68 15.02 2.35
CA GLN A 114 -5.45 13.82 1.55
C GLN A 114 -5.40 14.16 0.07
N LYS A 115 -4.37 13.68 -0.61
CA LYS A 115 -4.23 13.81 -2.04
C LYS A 115 -4.93 12.66 -2.73
N LEU A 116 -5.64 12.93 -3.82
CA LEU A 116 -6.34 11.90 -4.59
C LEU A 116 -5.54 11.53 -5.84
N LEU A 117 -5.73 10.31 -6.32
CA LEU A 117 -5.23 9.87 -7.62
C LEU A 117 -6.37 10.12 -8.62
N GLY A 118 -6.29 11.23 -9.35
CA GLY A 118 -7.43 11.72 -10.10
C GLY A 118 -8.55 12.07 -9.11
N ASN A 119 -9.66 11.35 -9.15
CA ASN A 119 -10.78 11.53 -8.22
C ASN A 119 -10.92 10.38 -7.24
N VAL A 120 -9.90 9.52 -7.13
CA VAL A 120 -9.97 8.29 -6.35
C VAL A 120 -9.12 8.40 -5.10
N HIS A 121 -9.69 8.05 -3.94
CA HIS A 121 -8.94 7.90 -2.70
C HIS A 121 -8.12 6.62 -2.77
N TYR A 122 -6.87 6.69 -2.30
CA TYR A 122 -6.07 5.47 -2.17
C TYR A 122 -5.22 5.52 -0.92
N CYS A 123 -4.84 4.34 -0.44
CA CYS A 123 -3.86 4.20 0.62
C CYS A 123 -2.96 3.01 0.33
N VAL A 124 -1.84 2.94 1.01
CA VAL A 124 -0.86 1.88 0.86
C VAL A 124 -0.68 1.19 2.20
N GLU A 125 -0.80 -0.13 2.22
CA GLU A 125 -0.37 -0.94 3.35
C GLU A 125 1.01 -1.50 2.99
N TYR A 126 1.99 -1.16 3.80
CA TYR A 126 3.39 -1.50 3.55
C TYR A 126 3.85 -2.55 4.56
N TYR A 127 4.31 -3.69 4.05
CA TYR A 127 4.72 -4.83 4.85
C TYR A 127 6.23 -4.97 4.79
N ASP A 128 6.89 -4.61 5.88
CA ASP A 128 8.34 -4.76 6.02
C ASP A 128 8.67 -5.88 7.03
N GLU A 129 9.90 -5.91 7.51
CA GLU A 129 10.35 -6.95 8.43
C GLU A 129 9.59 -6.95 9.78
N ARG A 130 8.87 -5.89 10.09
CA ARG A 130 8.07 -5.80 11.32
C ARG A 130 6.75 -6.56 11.21
N PHE A 131 6.33 -6.93 9.99
CA PHE A 131 5.14 -7.74 9.79
C PHE A 131 5.44 -9.20 10.09
N LYS A 132 4.80 -9.74 11.11
CA LYS A 132 5.00 -11.11 11.60
C LYS A 132 3.67 -11.87 11.67
N ASP A 133 2.86 -11.72 10.66
CA ASP A 133 1.52 -12.32 10.56
C ASP A 133 0.66 -11.95 11.78
N ASN A 134 0.18 -12.93 12.54
CA ASN A 134 -0.72 -12.70 13.68
C ASN A 134 0.01 -12.51 15.02
N ALA A 135 1.32 -12.33 15.00
CA ALA A 135 2.07 -12.14 16.25
C ALA A 135 1.65 -10.84 16.94
N ALA A 136 1.80 -10.80 18.27
CA ALA A 136 1.36 -9.66 19.07
C ALA A 136 2.14 -8.38 18.74
N ASP A 137 3.38 -8.51 18.25
CA ASP A 137 4.24 -7.38 17.89
C ASP A 137 4.30 -7.11 16.38
N SER A 138 3.39 -7.74 15.60
CA SER A 138 3.34 -7.54 14.16
C SER A 138 2.85 -6.13 13.82
N ILE A 139 3.56 -5.45 12.92
CA ILE A 139 3.26 -4.07 12.54
C ILE A 139 3.12 -3.98 11.01
N VAL A 140 2.06 -3.33 10.56
CA VAL A 140 1.87 -2.91 9.17
C VAL A 140 1.87 -1.38 9.16
N GLU A 141 2.55 -0.80 8.20
CA GLU A 141 2.56 0.65 8.02
C GLU A 141 1.47 1.03 7.01
N ILE A 142 0.61 1.99 7.35
CA ILE A 142 -0.38 2.51 6.41
C ILE A 142 0.07 3.90 5.97
N TRP A 143 0.13 4.12 4.65
CA TRP A 143 0.51 5.39 4.06
C TRP A 143 -0.70 6.04 3.41
N VAL A 144 -0.88 7.32 3.68
CA VAL A 144 -1.91 8.14 3.03
C VAL A 144 -1.20 9.26 2.28
N PRO A 145 -1.47 9.41 0.98
CA PRO A 145 -0.86 10.52 0.24
C PRO A 145 -1.43 11.85 0.73
N ILE A 146 -0.58 12.84 0.92
CA ILE A 146 -0.96 14.14 1.44
C ILE A 146 -0.41 15.28 0.60
N GLU A 147 -1.08 16.42 0.65
CA GLU A 147 -0.64 17.65 -0.01
C GLU A 147 -1.03 18.84 0.85
N LYS A 148 -0.34 19.95 0.69
CA LYS A 148 -0.70 21.18 1.37
C LYS A 148 -2.05 21.70 0.86
N LYS A 149 -2.87 22.13 1.81
CA LYS A 149 -4.17 22.76 1.47
C LYS A 149 -3.99 24.07 0.73
#